data_9f0a5cc013e92b6fdf032b8f72624c7e
#
_entry.id   9f0a5cc013e92b6fdf032b8f72624c7e
#
_cell.length_a   1.000
_cell.length_b   1.000
_cell.length_c   1.000
_cell.angle_alpha   90.00
_cell.angle_beta   90.00
_cell.angle_gamma   90.00
#
_symmetry.space_group_name_H-M   'P 1'
#
loop_
_entity.id
_entity.type
_entity.pdbx_description
1 polymer ?
#
loop_
_entity_poly.entity_id
_entity_poly.type
_entity_poly.pdbx_seq_one_letter_code
_entity_poly.pdbx_strand_id
1 'polypeptide(L)'
;SQLAEDSGYSNKKISRIVRHRLDQGPMPGKINLRQVENLVFDGSFIKGRKSSVVVLFNAKENKPISFSFKTKENKKDEVKAFLSRLKIRGLNPQSITIDGLKSVSEAFREVWPEINIQRCLFHIQKQGMSWCRRYPKSPEAKKLKDGCREIFLVKNRQSKEIFLGNVSAW
;
A
#
# COMPACT_ATOMS: atom_id res chain seq x y z
N SER A 1 -5.82 17.22 -11.75
CA SER A 1 -5.71 16.22 -10.67
C SER A 1 -6.77 16.54 -9.63
N GLN A 2 -7.27 15.53 -8.94
CA GLN A 2 -8.28 15.66 -7.89
C GLN A 2 -7.89 16.73 -6.84
N LEU A 3 -6.62 16.77 -6.43
CA LEU A 3 -6.09 17.81 -5.54
C LEU A 3 -6.26 19.24 -6.09
N ALA A 4 -6.22 19.43 -7.39
CA ALA A 4 -6.43 20.74 -8.00
C ALA A 4 -7.92 21.12 -8.00
N GLU A 5 -8.80 20.16 -8.23
CA GLU A 5 -10.25 20.33 -8.17
C GLU A 5 -10.71 20.64 -6.74
N ASP A 6 -10.25 19.84 -5.76
CA ASP A 6 -10.61 20.01 -4.35
C ASP A 6 -10.08 21.29 -3.72
N SER A 7 -8.92 21.78 -4.16
CA SER A 7 -8.26 22.95 -3.60
C SER A 7 -8.53 24.27 -4.33
N GLY A 8 -9.15 24.21 -5.51
CA GLY A 8 -9.34 25.36 -6.39
C GLY A 8 -8.05 25.93 -6.98
N TYR A 9 -6.91 25.23 -6.80
CA TYR A 9 -5.62 25.65 -7.36
C TYR A 9 -5.34 24.99 -8.70
N SER A 10 -4.62 25.70 -9.59
CA SER A 10 -4.15 25.12 -10.83
C SER A 10 -3.18 23.96 -10.58
N ASN A 11 -3.14 22.96 -11.47
CA ASN A 11 -2.20 21.84 -11.40
C ASN A 11 -0.73 22.30 -11.26
N LYS A 12 -0.37 23.43 -11.90
CA LYS A 12 0.97 24.02 -11.82
C LYS A 12 1.29 24.54 -10.42
N LYS A 13 0.30 25.16 -9.74
CA LYS A 13 0.44 25.65 -8.37
C LYS A 13 0.54 24.48 -7.40
N ILE A 14 -0.30 23.44 -7.53
CA ILE A 14 -0.23 22.21 -6.73
C ILE A 14 1.15 21.56 -6.88
N SER A 15 1.63 21.35 -8.10
CA SER A 15 2.95 20.76 -8.33
C SER A 15 4.08 21.55 -7.68
N ARG A 16 3.98 22.89 -7.65
CA ARG A 16 4.97 23.75 -7.00
C ARG A 16 4.92 23.59 -5.48
N ILE A 17 3.73 23.59 -4.88
CA ILE A 17 3.54 23.40 -3.44
C ILE A 17 4.08 22.02 -3.01
N VAL A 18 3.71 20.97 -3.73
CA VAL A 18 4.18 19.61 -3.45
C VAL A 18 5.71 19.53 -3.55
N ARG A 19 6.30 20.08 -4.61
CA ARG A 19 7.76 20.11 -4.77
C ARG A 19 8.45 20.84 -3.62
N HIS A 20 7.96 22.05 -3.26
CA HIS A 20 8.50 22.81 -2.16
C HIS A 20 8.43 22.05 -0.83
N ARG A 21 7.33 21.33 -0.56
CA ARG A 21 7.20 20.49 0.64
C ARG A 21 8.15 19.29 0.61
N LEU A 22 8.32 18.65 -0.55
CA LEU A 22 9.27 17.56 -0.70
C LEU A 22 10.72 18.01 -0.50
N ASP A 23 11.06 19.24 -0.95
CA ASP A 23 12.39 19.82 -0.79
C ASP A 23 12.70 20.16 0.68
N GLN A 24 11.69 20.51 1.47
CA GLN A 24 11.83 20.75 2.91
C GLN A 24 12.01 19.45 3.73
N GLY A 25 11.80 18.30 3.11
CA GLY A 25 11.77 17.01 3.79
C GLY A 25 10.55 16.83 4.70
N PRO A 26 10.41 15.66 5.31
CA PRO A 26 9.29 15.41 6.21
C PRO A 26 9.47 16.29 7.46
N MET A 27 8.41 16.99 7.83
CA MET A 27 8.33 17.62 9.15
C MET A 27 8.50 16.52 10.20
N PRO A 28 9.51 16.59 11.06
CA PRO A 28 9.68 15.60 12.12
C PRO A 28 8.63 15.85 13.20
N GLY A 29 7.41 15.41 12.97
CA GLY A 29 6.52 15.16 14.07
C GLY A 29 7.14 14.04 14.92
N LYS A 30 7.20 14.21 16.23
CA LYS A 30 7.64 13.16 17.15
C LYS A 30 6.63 12.02 17.11
N ILE A 31 6.77 11.14 16.13
CA ILE A 31 5.90 9.95 16.03
C ILE A 31 6.42 8.95 17.05
N ASN A 32 5.57 8.58 17.99
CA ASN A 32 5.88 7.51 18.91
C ASN A 32 5.72 6.16 18.21
N LEU A 33 6.80 5.63 17.65
CA LEU A 33 6.81 4.38 16.91
C LEU A 33 6.34 3.18 17.74
N ARG A 34 6.47 3.23 19.08
CA ARG A 34 6.03 2.14 19.97
C ARG A 34 4.51 1.97 20.04
N GLN A 35 3.75 2.98 19.66
CA GLN A 35 2.28 2.96 19.65
C GLN A 35 1.69 2.56 18.29
N VAL A 36 2.54 2.29 17.31
CA VAL A 36 2.09 1.93 15.97
C VAL A 36 1.96 0.43 15.84
N GLU A 37 0.71 -0.05 15.81
CA GLU A 37 0.38 -1.48 15.76
C GLU A 37 0.11 -1.99 14.34
N ASN A 38 -0.51 -1.16 13.51
CA ASN A 38 -0.97 -1.56 12.18
C ASN A 38 -0.34 -0.68 11.12
N LEU A 39 0.31 -1.30 10.17
CA LEU A 39 1.07 -0.63 9.13
C LEU A 39 0.44 -0.80 7.74
N VAL A 40 0.71 0.16 6.86
CA VAL A 40 0.60 0.01 5.42
C VAL A 40 1.96 0.35 4.82
N PHE A 41 2.47 -0.54 3.97
CA PHE A 41 3.70 -0.33 3.21
C PHE A 41 3.35 -0.23 1.73
N ASP A 42 3.82 0.81 1.10
CA ASP A 42 3.66 1.01 -0.34
C ASP A 42 4.92 1.65 -0.92
N GLY A 43 5.20 1.32 -2.15
CA GLY A 43 6.30 1.88 -2.88
C GLY A 43 5.86 2.54 -4.18
N SER A 44 6.63 3.51 -4.59
CA SER A 44 6.37 4.23 -5.83
C SER A 44 7.66 4.56 -6.55
N PHE A 45 7.55 4.69 -7.87
CA PHE A 45 8.65 5.17 -8.71
C PHE A 45 8.50 6.65 -8.97
N ILE A 46 9.59 7.37 -8.73
CA ILE A 46 9.69 8.79 -9.04
C ILE A 46 10.50 8.93 -10.33
N LYS A 47 10.09 9.85 -11.23
CA LYS A 47 10.80 10.13 -12.49
C LYS A 47 11.06 8.89 -13.34
N GLY A 48 10.01 8.17 -13.71
CA GLY A 48 10.07 7.13 -14.74
C GLY A 48 10.96 5.93 -14.38
N ARG A 49 10.81 5.36 -13.19
CA ARG A 49 11.55 4.19 -12.67
C ARG A 49 13.03 4.41 -12.35
N LYS A 50 13.55 5.62 -12.47
CA LYS A 50 14.96 5.93 -12.12
C LYS A 50 15.19 6.06 -10.62
N SER A 51 14.16 6.41 -9.86
CA SER A 51 14.21 6.51 -8.41
C SER A 51 12.96 5.89 -7.80
N SER A 52 13.12 5.11 -6.76
CA SER A 52 12.04 4.52 -5.97
C SER A 52 11.96 5.21 -4.60
N VAL A 53 10.77 5.25 -4.05
CA VAL A 53 10.51 5.61 -2.68
C VAL A 53 9.60 4.56 -2.07
N VAL A 54 9.93 4.10 -0.89
CA VAL A 54 9.03 3.28 -0.08
C VAL A 54 8.55 4.12 1.09
N VAL A 55 7.29 3.98 1.41
CA VAL A 55 6.63 4.73 2.48
C VAL A 55 5.94 3.76 3.42
N LEU A 56 6.04 4.02 4.70
CA LEU A 56 5.38 3.30 5.75
C LEU A 56 4.37 4.21 6.45
N PHE A 57 3.12 3.77 6.53
CA PHE A 57 2.02 4.50 7.16
C PHE A 57 1.55 3.81 8.42
N ASN A 58 1.13 4.61 9.41
CA ASN A 58 0.26 4.15 10.49
C ASN A 58 -1.17 4.02 9.93
N ALA A 59 -1.69 2.80 9.85
CA ALA A 59 -3.01 2.53 9.30
C ALA A 59 -4.13 3.18 10.13
N LYS A 60 -3.98 3.26 11.45
CA LYS A 60 -4.98 3.82 12.37
C LYS A 60 -5.11 5.34 12.22
N GLU A 61 -3.99 6.03 12.08
CA GLU A 61 -3.97 7.50 11.99
C GLU A 61 -3.96 8.00 10.54
N ASN A 62 -3.80 7.10 9.57
CA ASN A 62 -3.61 7.42 8.16
C ASN A 62 -2.50 8.45 7.91
N LYS A 63 -1.37 8.29 8.64
CA LYS A 63 -0.22 9.20 8.56
C LYS A 63 1.05 8.45 8.17
N PRO A 64 1.90 9.03 7.31
CA PRO A 64 3.21 8.47 7.02
C PRO A 64 4.07 8.55 8.29
N ILE A 65 4.73 7.45 8.64
CA ILE A 65 5.62 7.36 9.80
C ILE A 65 7.10 7.30 9.40
N SER A 66 7.38 6.82 8.20
CA SER A 66 8.73 6.76 7.67
C SER A 66 8.71 6.56 6.15
N PHE A 67 9.81 6.93 5.53
CA PHE A 67 10.03 6.66 4.11
C PHE A 67 11.52 6.40 3.86
N SER A 68 11.83 5.80 2.70
CA SER A 68 13.20 5.64 2.24
C SER A 68 13.27 5.89 0.74
N PHE A 69 14.14 6.79 0.33
CA PHE A 69 14.48 7.03 -1.06
C PHE A 69 15.47 6.00 -1.58
N LYS A 70 15.40 5.68 -2.86
CA LYS A 70 16.27 4.71 -3.56
C LYS A 70 16.18 3.27 -3.05
N THR A 71 15.30 2.98 -2.12
CA THR A 71 15.03 1.60 -1.67
C THR A 71 14.17 0.91 -2.71
N LYS A 72 14.64 -0.20 -3.23
CA LYS A 72 13.91 -0.99 -4.23
C LYS A 72 13.12 -2.09 -3.52
N GLU A 73 11.81 -2.08 -3.69
CA GLU A 73 10.91 -3.09 -3.08
C GLU A 73 11.24 -4.53 -3.51
N ASN A 74 11.75 -4.73 -4.73
CA ASN A 74 12.17 -6.04 -5.22
C ASN A 74 13.53 -6.50 -4.67
N LYS A 75 14.18 -5.70 -3.82
CA LYS A 75 15.43 -6.02 -3.15
C LYS A 75 15.18 -6.23 -1.66
N LYS A 76 15.00 -7.49 -1.27
CA LYS A 76 14.69 -7.89 0.11
C LYS A 76 15.63 -7.24 1.13
N ASP A 77 16.94 -7.26 0.87
CA ASP A 77 17.94 -6.76 1.81
C ASP A 77 17.86 -5.23 2.01
N GLU A 78 17.52 -4.48 0.94
CA GLU A 78 17.30 -3.03 1.05
C GLU A 78 16.08 -2.71 1.92
N VAL A 79 14.97 -3.43 1.70
CA VAL A 79 13.75 -3.32 2.51
C VAL A 79 14.03 -3.73 3.95
N LYS A 80 14.70 -4.87 4.18
CA LYS A 80 15.08 -5.36 5.50
C LYS A 80 15.93 -4.33 6.25
N ALA A 81 16.94 -3.75 5.61
CA ALA A 81 17.78 -2.72 6.22
C ALA A 81 16.97 -1.47 6.63
N PHE A 82 15.99 -1.06 5.81
CA PHE A 82 15.08 0.03 6.16
C PHE A 82 14.24 -0.32 7.39
N LEU A 83 13.61 -1.50 7.41
CA LEU A 83 12.75 -1.96 8.50
C LEU A 83 13.53 -2.18 9.81
N SER A 84 14.74 -2.73 9.74
CA SER A 84 15.60 -2.96 10.92
C SER A 84 15.93 -1.67 11.64
N ARG A 85 16.19 -0.58 10.91
CA ARG A 85 16.38 0.75 11.51
C ARG A 85 15.17 1.23 12.30
N LEU A 86 13.97 0.93 11.82
CA LEU A 86 12.73 1.30 12.50
C LEU A 86 12.47 0.43 13.73
N LYS A 87 12.81 -0.86 13.68
CA LYS A 87 12.76 -1.76 14.83
C LYS A 87 13.67 -1.29 15.95
N ILE A 88 14.92 -0.89 15.65
CA ILE A 88 15.85 -0.30 16.63
C ILE A 88 15.25 0.95 17.28
N ARG A 89 14.48 1.75 16.54
CA ARG A 89 13.79 2.94 17.05
C ARG A 89 12.52 2.63 17.83
N GLY A 90 12.20 1.35 18.05
CA GLY A 90 11.09 0.88 18.87
C GLY A 90 9.82 0.54 18.12
N LEU A 91 9.82 0.49 16.80
CA LEU A 91 8.65 0.03 16.01
C LEU A 91 8.49 -1.48 16.22
N ASN A 92 7.30 -1.90 16.67
CA ASN A 92 6.95 -3.31 16.86
C ASN A 92 5.48 -3.56 16.45
N PRO A 93 5.19 -3.63 15.15
CA PRO A 93 3.83 -3.74 14.64
C PRO A 93 3.27 -5.15 14.79
N GLN A 94 1.95 -5.25 14.95
CA GLN A 94 1.20 -6.52 14.95
C GLN A 94 0.80 -6.95 13.54
N SER A 95 0.55 -5.98 12.65
CA SER A 95 0.12 -6.26 11.29
C SER A 95 0.67 -5.27 10.27
N ILE A 96 0.73 -5.74 9.02
CA ILE A 96 1.14 -4.95 7.85
C ILE A 96 0.29 -5.29 6.64
N THR A 97 -0.13 -4.26 5.91
CA THR A 97 -0.75 -4.40 4.59
C THR A 97 0.26 -4.05 3.50
N ILE A 98 0.47 -4.97 2.56
CA ILE A 98 1.42 -4.83 1.43
C ILE A 98 0.76 -5.17 0.09
N ASP A 99 1.38 -4.80 -1.01
CA ASP A 99 0.92 -5.12 -2.38
C ASP A 99 1.03 -6.61 -2.76
N GLY A 100 1.78 -7.40 -1.98
CA GLY A 100 1.99 -8.84 -2.18
C GLY A 100 3.31 -9.19 -2.86
N LEU A 101 4.25 -8.26 -2.97
CA LEU A 101 5.62 -8.59 -3.37
C LEU A 101 6.28 -9.53 -2.36
N LYS A 102 6.80 -10.66 -2.86
CA LYS A 102 7.42 -11.71 -2.05
C LYS A 102 8.62 -11.16 -1.25
N SER A 103 9.49 -10.36 -1.89
CA SER A 103 10.65 -9.73 -1.27
C SER A 103 10.29 -8.85 -0.06
N VAL A 104 9.19 -8.10 -0.15
CA VAL A 104 8.68 -7.26 0.94
C VAL A 104 8.15 -8.14 2.08
N SER A 105 7.32 -9.14 1.75
CA SER A 105 6.78 -10.09 2.72
C SER A 105 7.88 -10.82 3.50
N GLU A 106 8.91 -11.31 2.81
CA GLU A 106 10.05 -11.97 3.43
C GLU A 106 10.84 -11.02 4.33
N ALA A 107 11.11 -9.78 3.89
CA ALA A 107 11.80 -8.78 4.69
C ALA A 107 11.06 -8.47 5.99
N PHE A 108 9.72 -8.33 5.95
CA PHE A 108 8.92 -8.11 7.15
C PHE A 108 8.98 -9.29 8.11
N ARG A 109 8.87 -10.53 7.62
CA ARG A 109 8.96 -11.75 8.44
C ARG A 109 10.34 -11.96 9.05
N GLU A 110 11.39 -11.58 8.35
CA GLU A 110 12.76 -11.65 8.93
C GLU A 110 12.96 -10.62 10.05
N VAL A 111 12.34 -9.46 9.98
CA VAL A 111 12.43 -8.44 11.02
C VAL A 111 11.46 -8.70 12.17
N TRP A 112 10.22 -9.09 11.87
CA TRP A 112 9.16 -9.43 12.83
C TRP A 112 8.53 -10.77 12.45
N PRO A 113 9.02 -11.90 12.99
CA PRO A 113 8.55 -13.25 12.61
C PRO A 113 7.04 -13.47 12.79
N GLU A 114 6.47 -12.89 13.85
CA GLU A 114 5.06 -13.06 14.24
C GLU A 114 4.11 -12.03 13.57
N ILE A 115 4.61 -11.21 12.66
CA ILE A 115 3.78 -10.18 12.03
C ILE A 115 2.68 -10.76 11.14
N ASN A 116 1.46 -10.28 11.32
CA ASN A 116 0.34 -10.61 10.44
C ASN A 116 0.46 -9.84 9.12
N ILE A 117 0.63 -10.52 8.00
CA ILE A 117 0.75 -9.91 6.68
C ILE A 117 -0.56 -10.03 5.91
N GLN A 118 -1.14 -8.89 5.57
CA GLN A 118 -2.33 -8.74 4.74
C GLN A 118 -1.94 -8.27 3.34
N ARG A 119 -2.45 -8.93 2.30
CA ARG A 119 -2.37 -8.36 0.94
C ARG A 119 -3.35 -7.21 0.80
N CYS A 120 -2.89 -6.13 0.19
CA CYS A 120 -3.72 -4.96 -0.08
C CYS A 120 -4.85 -5.31 -1.05
N LEU A 121 -6.09 -5.19 -0.61
CA LEU A 121 -7.27 -5.49 -1.42
C LEU A 121 -7.36 -4.60 -2.67
N PHE A 122 -6.90 -3.36 -2.57
CA PHE A 122 -6.83 -2.46 -3.72
C PHE A 122 -5.92 -3.03 -4.83
N HIS A 123 -4.74 -3.55 -4.46
CA HIS A 123 -3.81 -4.14 -5.42
C HIS A 123 -4.35 -5.45 -5.99
N ILE A 124 -5.04 -6.27 -5.19
CA ILE A 124 -5.73 -7.47 -5.68
C ILE A 124 -6.81 -7.09 -6.70
N GLN A 125 -7.67 -6.12 -6.35
CA GLN A 125 -8.71 -5.64 -7.26
C GLN A 125 -8.11 -5.08 -8.56
N LYS A 126 -7.11 -4.18 -8.44
CA LYS A 126 -6.42 -3.57 -9.58
C LYS A 126 -5.82 -4.64 -10.51
N GLN A 127 -5.22 -5.68 -9.95
CA GLN A 127 -4.65 -6.80 -10.71
C GLN A 127 -5.74 -7.58 -11.42
N GLY A 128 -6.80 -8.00 -10.72
CA GLY A 128 -7.94 -8.69 -11.32
C GLY A 128 -8.61 -7.86 -12.42
N MET A 129 -8.83 -6.58 -12.17
CA MET A 129 -9.37 -5.65 -13.17
C MET A 129 -8.44 -5.48 -14.39
N SER A 130 -7.12 -5.60 -14.23
CA SER A 130 -6.17 -5.52 -15.36
C SER A 130 -6.21 -6.76 -16.26
N TRP A 131 -6.58 -7.91 -15.72
CA TRP A 131 -6.79 -9.13 -16.51
C TRP A 131 -8.10 -9.08 -17.30
N CYS A 132 -9.09 -8.35 -16.78
CA CYS A 132 -10.32 -8.09 -17.49
C CYS A 132 -10.14 -6.87 -18.41
N ARG A 133 -10.52 -6.99 -19.68
CA ARG A 133 -10.58 -5.82 -20.56
C ARG A 133 -11.60 -4.81 -20.02
N ARG A 134 -11.47 -3.53 -20.40
CA ARG A 134 -12.45 -2.48 -20.03
C ARG A 134 -13.89 -2.93 -20.32
N TYR A 135 -14.08 -3.63 -21.43
CA TYR A 135 -15.34 -4.22 -21.87
C TYR A 135 -15.11 -5.72 -22.14
N PRO A 136 -15.24 -6.58 -21.12
CA PRO A 136 -15.07 -8.01 -21.30
C PRO A 136 -16.16 -8.58 -22.22
N LYS A 137 -15.74 -9.43 -23.17
CA LYS A 137 -16.69 -9.99 -24.15
C LYS A 137 -17.33 -11.28 -23.64
N SER A 138 -16.55 -12.13 -22.93
CA SER A 138 -17.09 -13.40 -22.43
C SER A 138 -17.85 -13.23 -21.11
N PRO A 139 -18.84 -14.09 -20.83
CA PRO A 139 -19.59 -14.10 -19.57
C PRO A 139 -18.67 -14.30 -18.36
N GLU A 140 -17.66 -15.20 -18.47
CA GLU A 140 -16.71 -15.51 -17.41
C GLU A 140 -15.86 -14.27 -17.04
N ALA A 141 -15.37 -13.55 -18.04
CA ALA A 141 -14.62 -12.32 -17.81
C ALA A 141 -15.48 -11.18 -17.21
N LYS A 142 -16.78 -11.16 -17.50
CA LYS A 142 -17.74 -10.24 -16.85
C LYS A 142 -17.90 -10.62 -15.38
N LYS A 143 -18.16 -11.89 -15.07
CA LYS A 143 -18.26 -12.40 -13.69
C LYS A 143 -16.99 -12.12 -12.88
N LEU A 144 -15.80 -12.40 -13.43
CA LEU A 144 -14.53 -12.07 -12.77
C LEU A 144 -14.42 -10.58 -12.46
N LYS A 145 -14.79 -9.73 -13.41
CA LYS A 145 -14.76 -8.28 -13.21
C LYS A 145 -15.69 -7.82 -12.10
N ASP A 146 -16.88 -8.39 -12.03
CA ASP A 146 -17.88 -8.07 -11.00
C ASP A 146 -17.41 -8.59 -9.64
N GLY A 147 -16.87 -9.80 -9.54
CA GLY A 147 -16.23 -10.31 -8.33
C GLY A 147 -15.06 -9.41 -7.85
N CYS A 148 -14.23 -8.91 -8.77
CA CYS A 148 -13.18 -7.95 -8.40
C CYS A 148 -13.74 -6.63 -7.82
N ARG A 149 -14.94 -6.19 -8.25
CA ARG A 149 -15.60 -5.00 -7.68
C ARG A 149 -16.19 -5.26 -6.30
N GLU A 150 -16.71 -6.46 -6.09
CA GLU A 150 -17.35 -6.87 -4.85
C GLU A 150 -16.37 -7.05 -3.68
N ILE A 151 -15.07 -7.19 -3.94
CA ILE A 151 -14.07 -7.43 -2.89
C ILE A 151 -14.08 -6.36 -1.78
N PHE A 152 -14.45 -5.12 -2.10
CA PHE A 152 -14.57 -4.03 -1.12
C PHE A 152 -15.91 -4.02 -0.36
N LEU A 153 -16.86 -4.84 -0.75
CA LEU A 153 -18.14 -5.02 -0.04
C LEU A 153 -17.98 -5.97 1.14
N VAL A 154 -16.86 -6.69 1.22
CA VAL A 154 -16.54 -7.59 2.33
C VAL A 154 -16.15 -6.76 3.55
N LYS A 155 -17.08 -6.61 4.50
CA LYS A 155 -16.92 -5.80 5.72
C LYS A 155 -16.87 -6.63 7.01
N ASN A 156 -17.38 -7.85 6.99
CA ASN A 156 -17.48 -8.73 8.15
C ASN A 156 -17.38 -10.20 7.73
N ARG A 157 -17.42 -11.10 8.70
CA ARG A 157 -17.33 -12.54 8.47
C ARG A 157 -18.42 -13.06 7.52
N GLN A 158 -19.66 -12.63 7.70
CA GLN A 158 -20.78 -13.08 6.90
C GLN A 158 -20.61 -12.67 5.42
N SER A 159 -20.29 -11.39 5.15
CA SER A 159 -20.02 -10.92 3.78
C SER A 159 -18.80 -11.59 3.15
N LYS A 160 -17.80 -11.97 3.95
CA LYS A 160 -16.65 -12.76 3.49
C LYS A 160 -17.07 -14.16 3.05
N GLU A 161 -17.89 -14.85 3.84
CA GLU A 161 -18.37 -16.21 3.52
C GLU A 161 -19.21 -16.21 2.23
N ILE A 162 -20.10 -15.22 2.08
CA ILE A 162 -20.88 -15.04 0.83
C ILE A 162 -19.96 -14.80 -0.37
N PHE A 163 -18.99 -13.89 -0.24
CA PHE A 163 -18.04 -13.60 -1.31
C PHE A 163 -17.22 -14.83 -1.72
N LEU A 164 -16.69 -15.58 -0.75
CA LEU A 164 -15.95 -16.82 -1.01
C LEU A 164 -16.82 -17.90 -1.62
N GLY A 165 -18.10 -18.03 -1.22
CA GLY A 165 -19.07 -18.91 -1.85
C GLY A 165 -19.27 -18.57 -3.33
N ASN A 166 -19.44 -17.30 -3.66
CA ASN A 166 -19.59 -16.83 -5.04
C ASN A 166 -18.33 -17.13 -5.89
N VAL A 167 -17.13 -16.95 -5.30
CA VAL A 167 -15.86 -17.27 -5.97
C VAL A 167 -15.70 -18.75 -6.19
N SER A 168 -16.11 -19.59 -5.22
CA SER A 168 -16.00 -21.07 -5.34
C SER A 168 -17.01 -21.66 -6.32
N ALA A 169 -18.14 -21.00 -6.53
CA ALA A 169 -19.17 -21.41 -7.50
C ALA A 169 -18.88 -20.94 -8.94
N TRP A 170 -17.84 -20.18 -9.15
CA TRP A 170 -17.39 -19.67 -10.46
C TRP A 170 -16.43 -20.62 -11.15
#